data_fb0758d8f77b60fd18073498d8ee7fcf
#
_entry.id   fb0758d8f77b60fd18073498d8ee7fcf
#
_cell.length_a   1.000
_cell.length_b   1.000
_cell.length_c   1.000
_cell.angle_alpha   90.00
_cell.angle_beta   90.00
_cell.angle_gamma   90.00
#
_symmetry.space_group_name_H-M   'P 1'
#
loop_
_entity.id
_entity.type
_entity.pdbx_description
1 polymer ?
#
loop_
_entity_poly.entity_id
_entity_poly.type
_entity_poly.pdbx_seq_one_letter_code
_entity_poly.pdbx_strand_id
1 'polypeptide(L)'
;TAKIRGWDYFKEGDIYFVNDSYFTGTHLNDITIFAPIFWKHKLVGFSASRAHWLDVGGKDPGGSMDSTNIYQEGFRWPTTKLYENNKPNKEIIEFLKINGRFGYSLEGDMNAQIAAGKTGEKRFKSIIDRFGLDLIHAARDEIFKQSEELERQAVKDIKDGEYYAEGFLDDDGLGSDPI
;
A
#
# COMPACT_ATOMS: atom_id res chain seq x y z
N THR A 1 5.01 -9.74 -3.22
CA THR A 1 6.27 -10.07 -2.52
C THR A 1 6.36 -11.56 -2.22
N ALA A 2 5.35 -12.19 -1.59
CA ALA A 2 5.36 -13.63 -1.25
C ALA A 2 5.60 -14.55 -2.45
N LYS A 3 5.04 -14.23 -3.63
CA LYS A 3 5.27 -14.98 -4.87
C LYS A 3 6.73 -14.96 -5.34
N ILE A 4 7.48 -13.91 -5.00
CA ILE A 4 8.86 -13.71 -5.47
C ILE A 4 9.86 -14.21 -4.42
N ARG A 5 9.61 -13.93 -3.14
CA ARG A 5 10.56 -14.16 -2.05
C ARG A 5 10.19 -15.32 -1.14
N GLY A 6 9.01 -15.91 -1.32
CA GLY A 6 8.46 -16.96 -0.43
C GLY A 6 7.85 -16.38 0.86
N TRP A 7 7.07 -17.19 1.54
CA TRP A 7 6.43 -16.82 2.82
C TRP A 7 7.44 -16.71 3.97
N ASP A 8 8.52 -17.47 3.91
CA ASP A 8 9.60 -17.46 4.92
C ASP A 8 10.43 -16.17 4.94
N TYR A 9 10.24 -15.32 3.94
CA TYR A 9 10.85 -14.00 3.91
C TYR A 9 10.32 -13.09 5.03
N PHE A 10 9.06 -13.27 5.43
CA PHE A 10 8.43 -12.47 6.46
C PHE A 10 8.79 -12.99 7.85
N LYS A 11 9.34 -12.12 8.69
CA LYS A 11 9.74 -12.45 10.04
C LYS A 11 9.03 -11.56 11.06
N GLU A 12 8.82 -12.07 12.26
CA GLU A 12 8.27 -11.31 13.36
C GLU A 12 9.20 -10.14 13.73
N GLY A 13 8.64 -8.95 13.90
CA GLY A 13 9.39 -7.74 14.21
C GLY A 13 9.98 -7.02 12.99
N ASP A 14 9.79 -7.54 11.78
CA ASP A 14 10.16 -6.85 10.55
C ASP A 14 9.05 -5.89 10.10
N ILE A 15 9.47 -4.77 9.51
CA ILE A 15 8.58 -3.83 8.81
C ILE A 15 9.15 -3.62 7.42
N TYR A 16 8.30 -3.68 6.44
CA TYR A 16 8.64 -3.57 5.02
C TYR A 16 8.04 -2.31 4.43
N PHE A 17 8.71 -1.78 3.41
CA PHE A 17 8.14 -0.74 2.57
C PHE A 17 8.32 -1.08 1.09
N VAL A 18 7.48 -0.51 0.25
CA VAL A 18 7.50 -0.68 -1.20
C VAL A 18 6.77 0.50 -1.86
N ASN A 19 7.27 0.95 -3.00
CA ASN A 19 6.60 1.93 -3.85
C ASN A 19 6.71 1.62 -5.34
N ASP A 20 7.14 0.42 -5.71
CA ASP A 20 7.17 0.03 -7.12
C ASP A 20 5.74 -0.03 -7.67
N SER A 21 5.35 0.97 -8.47
CA SER A 21 4.00 1.13 -9.02
C SER A 21 3.59 -0.01 -9.96
N TYR A 22 4.53 -0.64 -10.65
CA TYR A 22 4.27 -1.84 -11.46
C TYR A 22 3.93 -3.07 -10.62
N PHE A 23 4.12 -2.97 -9.31
CA PHE A 23 3.94 -4.09 -8.38
C PHE A 23 2.82 -3.85 -7.37
N THR A 24 2.63 -2.62 -6.90
CA THR A 24 1.76 -2.34 -5.77
C THR A 24 0.79 -1.19 -5.98
N GLY A 25 0.98 -0.35 -6.98
CA GLY A 25 0.24 0.86 -6.95
C GLY A 25 0.10 1.62 -8.23
N THR A 26 -0.27 2.87 -8.10
CA THR A 26 -0.50 3.80 -9.18
C THR A 26 0.67 4.77 -9.34
N HIS A 27 1.10 5.42 -8.24
CA HIS A 27 2.18 6.41 -8.25
C HIS A 27 3.38 5.93 -7.43
N LEU A 28 4.59 6.44 -7.73
CA LEU A 28 5.77 6.18 -6.90
C LEU A 28 5.65 6.82 -5.51
N ASN A 29 4.86 7.88 -5.39
CA ASN A 29 4.52 8.53 -4.13
C ASN A 29 3.67 7.64 -3.20
N ASP A 30 2.98 6.62 -3.76
CA ASP A 30 2.12 5.71 -2.98
C ASP A 30 2.95 4.70 -2.18
N ILE A 31 3.56 5.18 -1.11
CA ILE A 31 4.38 4.36 -0.23
C ILE A 31 3.48 3.42 0.58
N THR A 32 3.68 2.13 0.41
CA THR A 32 3.06 1.12 1.25
C THR A 32 4.05 0.64 2.30
N ILE A 33 3.72 0.84 3.58
CA ILE A 33 4.45 0.27 4.72
C ILE A 33 3.59 -0.84 5.32
N PHE A 34 4.18 -2.00 5.53
CA PHE A 34 3.45 -3.14 6.07
C PHE A 34 4.33 -4.00 6.99
N ALA A 35 3.68 -4.67 7.94
CA ALA A 35 4.31 -5.59 8.87
C ALA A 35 3.53 -6.90 8.95
N PRO A 36 4.20 -8.06 8.99
CA PRO A 36 3.55 -9.34 9.22
C PRO A 36 3.06 -9.43 10.66
N ILE A 37 1.87 -9.95 10.86
CA ILE A 37 1.30 -10.21 12.18
C ILE A 37 1.49 -11.69 12.50
N PHE A 38 2.26 -11.94 13.55
CA PHE A 38 2.48 -13.28 14.06
C PHE A 38 1.67 -13.53 15.33
N TRP A 39 1.02 -14.69 15.42
CA TRP A 39 0.31 -15.18 16.57
C TRP A 39 0.80 -16.60 16.89
N LYS A 40 1.35 -16.80 18.11
CA LYS A 40 1.95 -18.09 18.51
C LYS A 40 2.92 -18.62 17.44
N HIS A 41 3.81 -17.75 16.96
CA HIS A 41 4.83 -18.01 15.93
C HIS A 41 4.29 -18.39 14.53
N LYS A 42 2.99 -18.22 14.28
CA LYS A 42 2.39 -18.41 12.97
C LYS A 42 2.05 -17.05 12.35
N LEU A 43 2.36 -16.89 11.07
CA LEU A 43 1.91 -15.72 10.30
C LEU A 43 0.38 -15.81 10.11
N VAL A 44 -0.35 -14.84 10.65
CA VAL A 44 -1.83 -14.81 10.63
C VAL A 44 -2.39 -13.66 9.81
N GLY A 45 -1.56 -12.72 9.38
CA GLY A 45 -2.00 -11.58 8.59
C GLY A 45 -0.91 -10.53 8.42
N PHE A 46 -1.30 -9.40 7.86
CA PHE A 46 -0.45 -8.23 7.71
C PHE A 46 -1.20 -6.98 8.17
N SER A 47 -0.49 -6.09 8.83
CA SER A 47 -0.93 -4.71 9.00
C SER A 47 -0.27 -3.88 7.91
N ALA A 48 -1.06 -3.14 7.13
CA ALA A 48 -0.56 -2.35 6.03
C ALA A 48 -1.17 -0.95 6.05
N SER A 49 -0.37 0.04 5.73
CA SER A 49 -0.78 1.43 5.53
C SER A 49 -0.18 1.93 4.23
N ARG A 50 -0.99 2.58 3.41
CA ARG A 50 -0.56 3.27 2.20
C ARG A 50 -0.81 4.75 2.37
N ALA A 51 0.19 5.56 2.04
CA ALA A 51 0.08 7.01 2.02
C ALA A 51 0.79 7.57 0.78
N HIS A 52 0.22 8.62 0.24
CA HIS A 52 0.83 9.37 -0.85
C HIS A 52 1.82 10.37 -0.25
N TRP A 53 3.12 10.08 -0.35
CA TRP A 53 4.16 10.97 0.16
C TRP A 53 4.33 12.17 -0.77
N LEU A 54 4.59 13.32 -0.17
CA LEU A 54 4.72 14.58 -0.91
C LEU A 54 5.88 14.56 -1.91
N ASP A 55 6.99 13.90 -1.60
CA ASP A 55 8.17 13.90 -2.45
C ASP A 55 8.94 12.58 -2.33
N VAL A 56 9.21 11.96 -3.45
CA VAL A 56 10.00 10.73 -3.58
C VAL A 56 11.18 10.92 -4.52
N GLY A 57 11.71 12.16 -4.61
CA GLY A 57 12.91 12.49 -5.38
C GLY A 57 12.70 12.58 -6.89
N GLY A 58 11.46 12.78 -7.33
CA GLY A 58 11.16 13.05 -8.73
C GLY A 58 11.61 14.45 -9.19
N LYS A 59 11.38 14.78 -10.44
CA LYS A 59 11.70 16.11 -10.98
C LYS A 59 10.89 17.21 -10.27
N ASP A 60 9.65 16.92 -9.89
CA ASP A 60 8.76 17.81 -9.14
C ASP A 60 8.24 17.11 -7.88
N PRO A 61 8.04 17.84 -6.77
CA PRO A 61 7.36 17.28 -5.60
C PRO A 61 5.86 17.12 -5.90
N GLY A 62 5.20 16.13 -5.26
CA GLY A 62 3.77 15.89 -5.42
C GLY A 62 3.39 15.06 -6.64
N GLY A 63 4.33 14.71 -7.47
CA GLY A 63 4.10 14.04 -8.76
C GLY A 63 4.07 15.03 -9.92
N SER A 64 4.68 14.65 -11.02
CA SER A 64 4.77 15.48 -12.22
C SER A 64 3.71 15.06 -13.24
N MET A 65 2.95 16.02 -13.73
CA MET A 65 1.91 15.79 -14.74
C MET A 65 2.49 15.63 -16.16
N ASP A 66 3.73 16.08 -16.38
CA ASP A 66 4.41 16.09 -17.68
C ASP A 66 5.62 15.12 -17.72
N SER A 67 5.66 14.12 -16.84
CA SER A 67 6.66 13.06 -16.88
C SER A 67 6.50 12.19 -18.12
N THR A 68 7.58 12.03 -18.88
CA THR A 68 7.62 11.18 -20.07
C THR A 68 8.12 9.76 -19.78
N ASN A 69 8.68 9.55 -18.60
CA ASN A 69 9.13 8.23 -18.15
C ASN A 69 9.17 8.18 -16.61
N ILE A 70 9.09 6.97 -16.07
CA ILE A 70 9.01 6.72 -14.62
C ILE A 70 10.24 7.21 -13.84
N TYR A 71 11.40 7.35 -14.47
CA TYR A 71 12.62 7.82 -13.79
C TYR A 71 12.57 9.31 -13.44
N GLN A 72 11.64 10.05 -14.05
CA GLN A 72 11.37 11.45 -13.71
C GLN A 72 10.46 11.60 -12.50
N GLU A 73 9.73 10.52 -12.13
CA GLU A 73 8.75 10.55 -11.04
C GLU A 73 9.35 10.30 -9.66
N GLY A 74 10.58 9.79 -9.60
CA GLY A 74 11.28 9.56 -8.34
C GLY A 74 11.91 8.19 -8.21
N PHE A 75 12.34 7.87 -6.98
CA PHE A 75 12.92 6.57 -6.71
C PHE A 75 11.84 5.48 -6.74
N ARG A 76 12.15 4.37 -7.40
CA ARG A 76 11.34 3.16 -7.41
C ARG A 76 12.02 2.10 -6.55
N TRP A 77 11.33 1.65 -5.50
CA TRP A 77 11.88 0.73 -4.52
C TRP A 77 11.11 -0.58 -4.45
N PRO A 78 11.78 -1.72 -4.61
CA PRO A 78 11.16 -3.03 -4.40
C PRO A 78 10.86 -3.23 -2.93
N THR A 79 10.09 -4.28 -2.59
CA THR A 79 9.86 -4.63 -1.19
C THR A 79 11.17 -4.79 -0.43
N THR A 80 11.39 -3.95 0.56
CA THR A 80 12.62 -3.85 1.33
C THR A 80 12.29 -3.75 2.82
N LYS A 81 13.18 -4.26 3.67
CA LYS A 81 13.04 -4.15 5.12
C LYS A 81 13.41 -2.75 5.59
N LEU A 82 12.42 -2.04 6.10
CA LEU A 82 12.60 -0.77 6.80
C LEU A 82 13.02 -0.98 8.26
N TYR A 83 12.51 -2.06 8.86
CA TYR A 83 12.94 -2.56 10.17
C TYR A 83 13.24 -4.05 10.06
N GLU A 84 14.28 -4.50 10.74
CA GLU A 84 14.61 -5.90 10.89
C GLU A 84 14.70 -6.25 12.38
N ASN A 85 13.91 -7.23 12.81
CA ASN A 85 13.83 -7.66 14.22
C ASN A 85 13.66 -6.45 15.17
N ASN A 86 12.66 -5.61 14.90
CA ASN A 86 12.34 -4.37 15.63
C ASN A 86 13.42 -3.27 15.60
N LYS A 87 14.49 -3.42 14.83
CA LYS A 87 15.54 -2.41 14.70
C LYS A 87 15.42 -1.67 13.37
N PRO A 88 15.45 -0.33 13.36
CA PRO A 88 15.39 0.45 12.15
C PRO A 88 16.63 0.22 11.29
N ASN A 89 16.44 0.10 9.99
CA ASN A 89 17.51 0.16 9.00
C ASN A 89 17.84 1.63 8.76
N LYS A 90 18.83 2.12 9.49
CA LYS A 90 19.22 3.54 9.47
C LYS A 90 19.69 4.01 8.10
N GLU A 91 20.39 3.16 7.35
CA GLU A 91 20.90 3.48 6.02
C GLU A 91 19.76 3.72 5.03
N ILE A 92 18.72 2.87 5.08
CA ILE A 92 17.52 3.04 4.25
C ILE A 92 16.77 4.32 4.64
N ILE A 93 16.61 4.59 5.94
CA ILE A 93 15.92 5.79 6.42
C ILE A 93 16.69 7.05 6.00
N GLU A 94 18.01 7.07 6.14
CA GLU A 94 18.84 8.18 5.68
C GLU A 94 18.75 8.36 4.16
N PHE A 95 18.82 7.27 3.40
CA PHE A 95 18.65 7.33 1.95
C PHE A 95 17.31 7.98 1.56
N LEU A 96 16.21 7.58 2.17
CA LEU A 96 14.89 8.16 1.91
C LEU A 96 14.87 9.67 2.23
N LYS A 97 15.47 10.07 3.35
CA LYS A 97 15.51 11.48 3.78
C LYS A 97 16.33 12.38 2.86
N ILE A 98 17.45 11.92 2.35
CA ILE A 98 18.33 12.75 1.50
C ILE A 98 17.86 12.79 0.05
N ASN A 99 17.05 11.83 -0.39
CA ASN A 99 16.50 11.80 -1.75
C ASN A 99 15.16 12.54 -1.87
N GLY A 100 14.51 12.87 -0.77
CA GLY A 100 13.33 13.75 -0.73
C GLY A 100 13.72 15.17 -0.33
N ARG A 101 13.13 16.20 -0.95
CA ARG A 101 13.38 17.62 -0.62
C ARG A 101 12.90 17.99 0.79
N PHE A 102 11.92 17.25 1.29
CA PHE A 102 11.25 17.47 2.56
C PHE A 102 11.52 16.33 3.55
N GLY A 103 12.79 15.98 3.77
CA GLY A 103 13.22 14.83 4.57
C GLY A 103 12.60 14.74 5.97
N TYR A 104 12.33 15.90 6.63
CA TYR A 104 11.65 15.95 7.92
C TYR A 104 10.18 15.52 7.81
N SER A 105 9.45 16.01 6.81
CA SER A 105 8.05 15.63 6.56
C SER A 105 7.93 14.14 6.21
N LEU A 106 8.83 13.66 5.34
CA LEU A 106 8.93 12.26 4.95
C LEU A 106 9.12 11.33 6.16
N GLU A 107 10.01 11.71 7.09
CA GLU A 107 10.20 10.94 8.32
C GLU A 107 8.96 10.97 9.22
N GLY A 108 8.23 12.08 9.24
CA GLY A 108 6.94 12.19 9.93
C GLY A 108 5.90 11.25 9.37
N ASP A 109 5.70 11.25 8.05
CA ASP A 109 4.75 10.37 7.34
C ASP A 109 5.10 8.89 7.54
N MET A 110 6.37 8.56 7.40
CA MET A 110 6.89 7.20 7.64
C MET A 110 6.57 6.74 9.08
N ASN A 111 6.87 7.57 10.07
CA ASN A 111 6.62 7.25 11.48
C ASN A 111 5.13 7.11 11.78
N ALA A 112 4.28 7.93 11.17
CA ALA A 112 2.82 7.84 11.29
C ALA A 112 2.29 6.52 10.73
N GLN A 113 2.76 6.10 9.55
CA GLN A 113 2.39 4.82 8.95
C GLN A 113 2.87 3.62 9.80
N ILE A 114 4.09 3.67 10.34
CA ILE A 114 4.61 2.65 11.26
C ILE A 114 3.77 2.57 12.52
N ALA A 115 3.41 3.70 13.11
CA ALA A 115 2.56 3.75 14.32
C ALA A 115 1.15 3.20 14.05
N ALA A 116 0.57 3.53 12.90
CA ALA A 116 -0.70 2.97 12.45
C ALA A 116 -0.62 1.45 12.29
N GLY A 117 0.44 0.95 11.65
CA GLY A 117 0.71 -0.48 11.48
C GLY A 117 0.82 -1.23 12.81
N LYS A 118 1.61 -0.71 13.76
CA LYS A 118 1.74 -1.27 15.11
C LYS A 118 0.43 -1.25 15.89
N THR A 119 -0.36 -0.20 15.74
CA THR A 119 -1.69 -0.12 16.37
C THR A 119 -2.63 -1.16 15.78
N GLY A 120 -2.63 -1.34 14.46
CA GLY A 120 -3.40 -2.37 13.77
C GLY A 120 -3.03 -3.77 14.23
N GLU A 121 -1.74 -4.08 14.29
CA GLU A 121 -1.24 -5.36 14.81
C GLU A 121 -1.72 -5.63 16.24
N LYS A 122 -1.54 -4.65 17.15
CA LYS A 122 -1.96 -4.77 18.54
C LYS A 122 -3.47 -5.05 18.67
N ARG A 123 -4.28 -4.30 17.93
CA ARG A 123 -5.74 -4.46 17.96
C ARG A 123 -6.17 -5.80 17.37
N PHE A 124 -5.56 -6.23 16.28
CA PHE A 124 -5.86 -7.52 15.67
C PHE A 124 -5.51 -8.69 16.62
N LYS A 125 -4.35 -8.63 17.28
CA LYS A 125 -3.97 -9.62 18.31
C LYS A 125 -4.98 -9.65 19.46
N SER A 126 -5.48 -8.50 19.92
CA SER A 126 -6.49 -8.46 20.98
C SER A 126 -7.85 -9.05 20.55
N ILE A 127 -8.21 -8.96 19.28
CA ILE A 127 -9.39 -9.62 18.73
C ILE A 127 -9.19 -11.13 18.70
N ILE A 128 -7.98 -11.59 18.30
CA ILE A 128 -7.64 -13.02 18.33
C ILE A 128 -7.69 -13.57 19.78
N ASP A 129 -7.20 -12.80 20.75
CA ASP A 129 -7.25 -13.18 22.17
C ASP A 129 -8.68 -13.37 22.66
N ARG A 130 -9.57 -12.48 22.22
CA ARG A 130 -10.97 -12.48 22.67
C ARG A 130 -11.82 -13.55 22.00
N PHE A 131 -11.62 -13.81 20.72
CA PHE A 131 -12.54 -14.60 19.90
C PHE A 131 -11.93 -15.89 19.35
N GLY A 132 -10.61 -16.01 19.38
CA GLY A 132 -9.90 -17.11 18.74
C GLY A 132 -9.74 -16.92 17.22
N LEU A 133 -8.69 -17.51 16.67
CA LEU A 133 -8.35 -17.36 15.25
C LEU A 133 -9.37 -18.01 14.32
N ASP A 134 -9.92 -19.16 14.72
CA ASP A 134 -10.89 -19.90 13.90
C ASP A 134 -12.18 -19.09 13.67
N LEU A 135 -12.69 -18.42 14.73
CA LEU A 135 -13.85 -17.57 14.60
C LEU A 135 -13.58 -16.35 13.72
N ILE A 136 -12.37 -15.79 13.80
CA ILE A 136 -11.98 -14.66 12.93
C ILE A 136 -11.92 -15.10 11.46
N HIS A 137 -11.41 -16.29 11.17
CA HIS A 137 -11.42 -16.84 9.82
C HIS A 137 -12.84 -17.07 9.30
N ALA A 138 -13.70 -17.69 10.11
CA ALA A 138 -15.10 -17.88 9.76
C ALA A 138 -15.83 -16.56 9.51
N ALA A 139 -15.61 -15.56 10.37
CA ALA A 139 -16.19 -14.23 10.19
C ALA A 139 -15.70 -13.54 8.91
N ARG A 140 -14.40 -13.65 8.59
CA ARG A 140 -13.84 -13.14 7.33
C ARG A 140 -14.55 -13.79 6.12
N ASP A 141 -14.65 -15.11 6.12
CA ASP A 141 -15.22 -15.85 5.01
C ASP A 141 -16.72 -15.51 4.83
N GLU A 142 -17.44 -15.29 5.93
CA GLU A 142 -18.83 -14.83 5.90
C GLU A 142 -18.95 -13.39 5.37
N ILE A 143 -18.06 -12.49 5.76
CA ILE A 143 -18.03 -11.12 5.22
C ILE A 143 -17.81 -11.13 3.71
N PHE A 144 -16.89 -11.95 3.20
CA PHE A 144 -16.66 -12.06 1.76
C PHE A 144 -17.88 -12.59 1.04
N LYS A 145 -18.53 -13.62 1.59
CA LYS A 145 -19.77 -14.19 1.02
C LYS A 145 -20.89 -13.14 0.96
N GLN A 146 -21.15 -12.44 2.06
CA GLN A 146 -22.17 -11.38 2.11
C GLN A 146 -21.86 -10.25 1.13
N SER A 147 -20.59 -9.82 1.03
CA SER A 147 -20.19 -8.79 0.07
C SER A 147 -20.39 -9.24 -1.37
N GLU A 148 -20.05 -10.48 -1.70
CA GLU A 148 -20.29 -11.04 -3.02
C GLU A 148 -21.81 -11.12 -3.35
N GLU A 149 -22.62 -11.55 -2.40
CA GLU A 149 -24.09 -11.63 -2.59
C GLU A 149 -24.68 -10.25 -2.84
N LEU A 150 -24.27 -9.23 -2.07
CA LEU A 150 -24.72 -7.84 -2.25
C LEU A 150 -24.30 -7.27 -3.61
N GLU A 151 -23.04 -7.49 -4.01
CA GLU A 151 -22.53 -7.02 -5.31
C GLU A 151 -23.29 -7.69 -6.47
N ARG A 152 -23.47 -9.01 -6.40
CA ARG A 152 -24.27 -9.74 -7.41
C ARG A 152 -25.70 -9.25 -7.49
N GLN A 153 -26.32 -8.88 -6.35
CA GLN A 153 -27.65 -8.31 -6.36
C GLN A 153 -27.67 -6.94 -7.02
N ALA A 154 -26.72 -6.07 -6.67
CA ALA A 154 -26.61 -4.76 -7.31
C ALA A 154 -26.43 -4.84 -8.83
N VAL A 155 -25.63 -5.80 -9.31
CA VAL A 155 -25.47 -6.04 -10.76
C VAL A 155 -26.78 -6.54 -11.39
N LYS A 156 -27.53 -7.41 -10.71
CA LYS A 156 -28.84 -7.89 -11.22
C LYS A 156 -29.90 -6.79 -11.32
N ASP A 157 -29.79 -5.75 -10.51
CA ASP A 157 -30.72 -4.62 -10.53
C ASP A 157 -30.47 -3.69 -11.73
N ILE A 158 -29.32 -3.81 -12.39
CA ILE A 158 -29.01 -3.13 -13.65
C ILE A 158 -29.82 -3.84 -14.76
N LYS A 159 -30.65 -3.10 -15.46
CA LYS A 159 -31.46 -3.66 -16.55
C LYS A 159 -30.56 -4.10 -17.70
N ASP A 160 -30.90 -5.22 -18.33
CA ASP A 160 -30.21 -5.61 -19.57
C ASP A 160 -30.43 -4.55 -20.66
N GLY A 161 -29.38 -4.18 -21.38
CA GLY A 161 -29.46 -3.16 -22.41
C GLY A 161 -28.10 -2.66 -22.84
N GLU A 162 -28.09 -1.75 -23.78
CA GLU A 162 -26.91 -1.01 -24.20
C GLU A 162 -26.86 0.30 -23.42
N TYR A 163 -25.71 0.57 -22.83
CA TYR A 163 -25.44 1.80 -22.08
C TYR A 163 -24.35 2.58 -22.81
N TYR A 164 -24.68 3.80 -23.20
CA TYR A 164 -23.72 4.69 -23.84
C TYR A 164 -23.25 5.73 -22.83
N ALA A 165 -21.94 5.99 -22.82
CA ALA A 165 -21.34 7.10 -22.12
C ALA A 165 -20.21 7.68 -22.96
N GLU A 166 -20.06 8.97 -22.91
CA GLU A 166 -19.00 9.72 -23.60
C GLU A 166 -18.29 10.58 -22.56
N GLY A 167 -16.98 10.64 -22.65
CA GLY A 167 -16.13 11.48 -21.81
C GLY A 167 -14.98 12.03 -22.63
N PHE A 168 -14.55 13.23 -22.30
CA PHE A 168 -13.45 13.90 -22.98
C PHE A 168 -12.29 14.09 -22.01
N LEU A 169 -11.06 13.91 -22.50
CA LEU A 169 -9.86 14.37 -21.82
C LEU A 169 -9.59 15.81 -22.26
N ASP A 170 -9.13 16.63 -21.32
CA ASP A 170 -8.88 18.05 -21.60
C ASP A 170 -7.72 18.25 -22.60
N ASP A 171 -6.71 17.36 -22.52
CA ASP A 171 -5.47 17.48 -23.30
C ASP A 171 -4.75 16.14 -23.37
N ASP A 172 -4.11 15.83 -24.49
CA ASP A 172 -3.23 14.66 -24.66
C ASP A 172 -1.74 14.97 -24.38
N GLY A 173 -1.42 16.18 -23.94
CA GLY A 173 -0.06 16.67 -23.72
C GLY A 173 0.67 17.11 -24.98
N LEU A 174 0.01 17.08 -26.14
CA LEU A 174 0.58 17.44 -27.44
C LEU A 174 0.03 18.77 -28.00
N GLY A 175 -0.84 19.43 -27.23
CA GLY A 175 -1.43 20.70 -27.59
C GLY A 175 -2.51 20.57 -28.67
N SER A 176 -3.13 19.40 -28.78
CA SER A 176 -4.30 19.16 -29.61
C SER A 176 -5.59 19.54 -28.88
N ASP A 177 -6.69 19.68 -29.64
CA ASP A 177 -8.04 19.88 -29.06
C ASP A 177 -8.41 18.71 -28.10
N PRO A 178 -9.39 18.90 -27.18
CA PRO A 178 -9.90 17.86 -26.32
C PRO A 178 -10.22 16.56 -27.08
N ILE A 179 -9.78 15.42 -26.50
CA ILE A 179 -9.95 14.08 -27.09
C ILE A 179 -11.25 13.45 -26.57
#